data_1253d2ec563c0da770c866828581c68b
#
_entry.id   1253d2ec563c0da770c866828581c68b
#
_cell.length_a   1.000
_cell.length_b   1.000
_cell.length_c   1.000
_cell.angle_alpha   90.00
_cell.angle_beta   90.00
_cell.angle_gamma   90.00
#
_symmetry.space_group_name_H-M   'P 1'
#
loop_
_entity.id
_entity.type
_entity.pdbx_description
1 polymer ?
#
loop_
_entity_poly.entity_id
_entity_poly.type
_entity_poly.pdbx_seq_one_letter_code
_entity_poly.pdbx_strand_id
1 'polypeptide(L)'
;MTGHEEFVARPQCGAVVSFAGVVRDHDHGRGVMSLEYSAHPSAEDVLARISALAVSRWELGGIAITHRIGELAIGEPAFIVAVSSAHRGDAFEACRWLVDEAKLQLPVWKRQQFTDGTSEWVNCP
;
A
#
# COMPACT_ATOMS: atom_id res chain seq x y z
N MET A 1 15.40 -6.37 -5.57
CA MET A 1 14.17 -6.77 -4.84
C MET A 1 14.08 -6.00 -3.53
N THR A 2 12.90 -5.52 -3.17
CA THR A 2 12.70 -4.82 -1.91
C THR A 2 12.59 -5.79 -0.74
N GLY A 3 12.69 -5.29 0.50
CA GLY A 3 12.50 -6.12 1.67
C GLY A 3 11.13 -6.80 1.73
N HIS A 4 10.09 -6.17 1.19
CA HIS A 4 8.73 -6.75 1.12
C HIS A 4 8.71 -7.99 0.23
N GLU A 5 9.33 -7.91 -0.95
CA GLU A 5 9.38 -9.02 -1.88
C GLU A 5 10.20 -10.19 -1.32
N GLU A 6 11.33 -9.89 -0.68
CA GLU A 6 12.16 -10.90 -0.02
C GLU A 6 11.41 -11.56 1.14
N PHE A 7 10.65 -10.79 1.91
CA PHE A 7 9.89 -11.29 3.05
C PHE A 7 8.87 -12.35 2.64
N VAL A 8 8.21 -12.18 1.50
CA VAL A 8 7.17 -13.12 1.04
C VAL A 8 7.72 -14.26 0.20
N ALA A 9 8.97 -14.21 -0.25
CA ALA A 9 9.55 -15.24 -1.10
C ALA A 9 9.59 -16.59 -0.39
N ARG A 10 9.22 -17.64 -1.11
CA ARG A 10 9.22 -19.03 -0.62
C ARG A 10 9.75 -19.95 -1.72
N PRO A 11 10.46 -21.03 -1.36
CA PRO A 11 10.97 -21.97 -2.36
C PRO A 11 9.89 -22.58 -3.25
N GLN A 12 8.67 -22.76 -2.70
CA GLN A 12 7.55 -23.35 -3.44
C GLN A 12 6.75 -22.32 -4.22
N CYS A 13 7.04 -21.03 -4.09
CA CYS A 13 6.30 -19.96 -4.76
C CYS A 13 7.08 -19.43 -5.96
N GLY A 14 6.55 -19.68 -7.16
CA GLY A 14 7.15 -19.22 -8.41
C GLY A 14 6.78 -17.79 -8.78
N ALA A 15 5.83 -17.19 -8.08
CA ALA A 15 5.37 -15.83 -8.37
C ALA A 15 5.46 -14.93 -7.15
N VAL A 16 6.06 -13.77 -7.35
CA VAL A 16 6.04 -12.66 -6.38
C VAL A 16 5.53 -11.44 -7.11
N VAL A 17 4.44 -10.85 -6.59
CA VAL A 17 3.85 -9.64 -7.16
C VAL A 17 3.89 -8.57 -6.10
N SER A 18 4.34 -7.38 -6.46
CA SER A 18 4.35 -6.24 -5.56
C SER A 18 3.72 -5.02 -6.20
N PHE A 19 3.15 -4.18 -5.35
CA PHE A 19 2.59 -2.88 -5.71
C PHE A 19 3.21 -1.84 -4.80
N ALA A 20 3.56 -0.69 -5.38
CA ALA A 20 4.00 0.46 -4.61
C ALA A 20 3.20 1.68 -5.06
N GLY A 21 2.46 2.27 -4.11
CA GLY A 21 1.85 3.59 -4.30
C GLY A 21 2.87 4.63 -3.91
N VAL A 22 3.27 5.47 -4.86
CA VAL A 22 4.31 6.48 -4.63
C VAL A 22 3.70 7.88 -4.62
N VAL A 23 4.39 8.80 -3.94
CA VAL A 23 3.97 10.19 -3.86
C VAL A 23 4.19 10.86 -5.22
N ARG A 24 3.10 11.39 -5.81
CA ARG A 24 3.15 12.08 -7.09
C ARG A 24 3.39 13.58 -6.91
N ASP A 25 3.92 14.22 -7.92
CA ASP A 25 4.21 15.66 -7.93
C ASP A 25 3.00 16.53 -8.30
N HIS A 26 1.84 15.92 -8.52
CA HIS A 26 0.60 16.65 -8.86
C HIS A 26 -0.64 15.88 -8.40
N ASP A 27 -1.71 16.64 -8.15
CA ASP A 27 -3.02 16.08 -7.80
C ASP A 27 -4.09 17.05 -8.34
N HIS A 28 -5.02 16.52 -9.15
CA HIS A 28 -6.09 17.31 -9.79
C HIS A 28 -5.56 18.55 -10.51
N GLY A 29 -4.43 18.42 -11.20
CA GLY A 29 -3.80 19.51 -11.94
C GLY A 29 -3.00 20.50 -11.10
N ARG A 30 -2.88 20.28 -9.79
CA ARG A 30 -2.10 21.12 -8.87
C ARG A 30 -0.76 20.48 -8.57
N GLY A 31 0.30 21.27 -8.54
CA GLY A 31 1.62 20.80 -8.15
C GLY A 31 1.68 20.50 -6.65
N VAL A 32 2.22 19.33 -6.30
CA VAL A 32 2.39 18.87 -4.92
C VAL A 32 3.87 18.88 -4.57
N MET A 33 4.22 19.46 -3.42
CA MET A 33 5.61 19.49 -2.93
C MET A 33 5.92 18.31 -2.02
N SER A 34 4.99 17.97 -1.14
CA SER A 34 5.16 16.90 -0.16
C SER A 34 3.82 16.44 0.36
N LEU A 35 3.80 15.27 0.99
CA LEU A 35 2.65 14.74 1.70
C LEU A 35 3.02 14.42 3.13
N GLU A 36 2.02 14.52 4.01
CA GLU A 36 2.12 13.98 5.36
C GLU A 36 0.95 13.03 5.57
N TYR A 37 1.24 11.80 5.96
CA TYR A 37 0.22 10.81 6.28
C TYR A 37 0.07 10.65 7.78
N SER A 38 -1.18 10.52 8.23
CA SER A 38 -1.50 10.09 9.59
C SER A 38 -2.52 8.97 9.53
N ALA A 39 -2.48 8.09 10.53
CA ALA A 39 -3.36 6.94 10.59
C ALA A 39 -3.99 6.82 11.97
N HIS A 40 -5.25 6.36 11.99
CA HIS A 40 -5.89 5.97 13.24
C HIS A 40 -5.19 4.71 13.80
N PRO A 41 -5.12 4.54 15.14
CA PRO A 41 -4.50 3.34 15.73
C PRO A 41 -5.08 2.01 15.25
N SER A 42 -6.31 1.98 14.76
CA SER A 42 -6.95 0.77 14.23
C SER A 42 -6.45 0.35 12.86
N ALA A 43 -5.60 1.15 12.20
CA ALA A 43 -5.12 0.84 10.85
C ALA A 43 -4.42 -0.52 10.78
N GLU A 44 -3.60 -0.86 11.77
CA GLU A 44 -2.91 -2.15 11.80
C GLU A 44 -3.89 -3.32 11.88
N ASP A 45 -4.97 -3.18 12.65
CA ASP A 45 -6.01 -4.22 12.74
C ASP A 45 -6.73 -4.40 11.41
N VAL A 46 -6.97 -3.31 10.68
CA VAL A 46 -7.56 -3.36 9.35
C VAL A 46 -6.65 -4.13 8.39
N LEU A 47 -5.35 -3.83 8.39
CA LEU A 47 -4.40 -4.54 7.55
C LEU A 47 -4.33 -6.03 7.88
N ALA A 48 -4.34 -6.37 9.16
CA ALA A 48 -4.34 -7.77 9.60
C ALA A 48 -5.60 -8.50 9.13
N ARG A 49 -6.76 -7.84 9.22
CA ARG A 49 -8.04 -8.43 8.82
C ARG A 49 -8.10 -8.69 7.31
N ILE A 50 -7.72 -7.71 6.49
CA ILE A 50 -7.74 -7.92 5.04
C ILE A 50 -6.71 -8.97 4.60
N SER A 51 -5.57 -9.04 5.27
CA SER A 51 -4.57 -10.07 4.99
C SER A 51 -5.11 -11.47 5.31
N ALA A 52 -5.79 -11.63 6.43
CA ALA A 52 -6.42 -12.92 6.80
C ALA A 52 -7.50 -13.32 5.80
N LEU A 53 -8.28 -12.36 5.30
CA LEU A 53 -9.29 -12.63 4.27
C LEU A 53 -8.63 -13.06 2.96
N ALA A 54 -7.54 -12.45 2.56
CA ALA A 54 -6.82 -12.84 1.36
C ALA A 54 -6.31 -14.28 1.45
N VAL A 55 -5.75 -14.67 2.58
CA VAL A 55 -5.28 -16.04 2.81
C VAL A 55 -6.42 -17.06 2.72
N SER A 56 -7.64 -16.66 3.08
CA SER A 56 -8.80 -17.55 2.98
C SER A 56 -9.33 -17.69 1.55
N ARG A 57 -8.99 -16.75 0.65
CA ARG A 57 -9.50 -16.72 -0.74
C ARG A 57 -8.53 -17.31 -1.76
N TRP A 58 -7.24 -17.16 -1.53
CA TRP A 58 -6.19 -17.59 -2.46
C TRP A 58 -5.15 -18.42 -1.72
N GLU A 59 -4.50 -19.30 -2.44
CA GLU A 59 -3.36 -20.05 -1.91
C GLU A 59 -2.10 -19.21 -2.02
N LEU A 60 -1.71 -18.57 -0.91
CA LEU A 60 -0.59 -17.64 -0.87
C LEU A 60 0.53 -18.18 0.01
N GLY A 61 1.76 -17.89 -0.38
CA GLY A 61 2.93 -18.21 0.42
C GLY A 61 3.19 -17.19 1.52
N GLY A 62 3.02 -15.91 1.19
CA GLY A 62 3.20 -14.83 2.15
C GLY A 62 2.57 -13.54 1.68
N ILE A 63 2.31 -12.66 2.64
CA ILE A 63 1.80 -11.31 2.41
C ILE A 63 2.64 -10.34 3.24
N ALA A 64 3.06 -9.24 2.62
CA ALA A 64 3.66 -8.11 3.31
C ALA A 64 2.90 -6.86 2.86
N ILE A 65 2.37 -6.11 3.82
CA ILE A 65 1.58 -4.93 3.53
C ILE A 65 1.95 -3.82 4.51
N THR A 66 2.31 -2.65 4.00
CA THR A 66 2.77 -1.53 4.81
C THR A 66 2.21 -0.23 4.28
N HIS A 67 1.65 0.58 5.15
CA HIS A 67 1.35 1.97 4.86
C HIS A 67 2.24 2.86 5.73
N ARG A 68 3.00 3.75 5.10
CA ARG A 68 3.88 4.67 5.83
C ARG A 68 3.08 5.84 6.38
N ILE A 69 3.54 6.38 7.49
CA ILE A 69 3.00 7.61 8.10
C ILE A 69 4.13 8.64 8.21
N GLY A 70 3.76 9.89 8.47
CA GLY A 70 4.71 10.98 8.58
C GLY A 70 4.93 11.69 7.24
N GLU A 71 5.94 12.52 7.17
CA GLU A 71 6.27 13.27 5.96
C GLU A 71 6.94 12.39 4.92
N LEU A 72 6.46 12.53 3.68
CA LEU A 72 7.02 11.83 2.53
C LEU A 72 7.32 12.82 1.42
N ALA A 73 8.46 12.62 0.76
CA ALA A 73 8.85 13.40 -0.40
C ALA A 73 8.28 12.79 -1.69
N ILE A 74 8.26 13.59 -2.73
CA ILE A 74 7.87 13.14 -4.07
C ILE A 74 8.72 11.94 -4.49
N GLY A 75 8.07 10.91 -5.00
CA GLY A 75 8.72 9.68 -5.45
C GLY A 75 8.91 8.63 -4.36
N GLU A 76 8.70 8.97 -3.08
CA GLU A 76 8.80 7.98 -2.03
C GLU A 76 7.58 7.06 -2.00
N PRO A 77 7.77 5.76 -1.70
CA PRO A 77 6.64 4.84 -1.57
C PRO A 77 5.89 5.13 -0.27
N ALA A 78 4.56 5.26 -0.41
CA ALA A 78 3.67 5.48 0.74
C ALA A 78 2.95 4.20 1.16
N PHE A 79 2.65 3.34 0.20
CA PHE A 79 1.90 2.11 0.42
C PHE A 79 2.52 0.99 -0.40
N ILE A 80 2.84 -0.12 0.26
CA ILE A 80 3.53 -1.25 -0.38
C ILE A 80 2.79 -2.53 -0.04
N VAL A 81 2.51 -3.34 -1.07
CA VAL A 81 1.94 -4.67 -0.92
C VAL A 81 2.81 -5.66 -1.69
N ALA A 82 3.18 -6.75 -1.08
CA ALA A 82 3.85 -7.86 -1.75
C ALA A 82 3.15 -9.16 -1.40
N VAL A 83 3.01 -10.03 -2.39
CA VAL A 83 2.31 -11.31 -2.26
C VAL A 83 3.10 -12.37 -3.02
N SER A 84 3.17 -13.58 -2.47
CA SER A 84 3.73 -14.72 -3.19
C SER A 84 2.70 -15.82 -3.32
N SER A 85 2.79 -16.57 -4.41
CA SER A 85 1.98 -17.76 -4.66
C SER A 85 2.74 -18.73 -5.55
N ALA A 86 2.26 -19.98 -5.63
CA ALA A 86 2.88 -20.98 -6.51
C ALA A 86 2.84 -20.51 -7.97
N HIS A 87 1.72 -19.97 -8.41
CA HIS A 87 1.50 -19.48 -9.77
C HIS A 87 1.02 -18.03 -9.76
N ARG A 88 1.27 -17.30 -10.85
CA ARG A 88 1.06 -15.86 -10.92
C ARG A 88 -0.40 -15.40 -10.77
N GLY A 89 -1.37 -16.24 -11.14
CA GLY A 89 -2.78 -15.85 -11.11
C GLY A 89 -3.23 -15.42 -9.72
N ASP A 90 -3.01 -16.26 -8.73
CA ASP A 90 -3.37 -15.96 -7.34
C ASP A 90 -2.63 -14.73 -6.82
N ALA A 91 -1.35 -14.59 -7.14
CA ALA A 91 -0.55 -13.46 -6.69
C ALA A 91 -1.08 -12.13 -7.26
N PHE A 92 -1.38 -12.08 -8.56
CA PHE A 92 -1.95 -10.87 -9.17
C PHE A 92 -3.33 -10.53 -8.60
N GLU A 93 -4.20 -11.51 -8.48
CA GLU A 93 -5.56 -11.28 -7.96
C GLU A 93 -5.53 -10.83 -6.52
N ALA A 94 -4.75 -11.51 -5.67
CA ALA A 94 -4.66 -11.18 -4.25
C ALA A 94 -4.03 -9.81 -4.03
N CYS A 95 -2.98 -9.47 -4.76
CA CYS A 95 -2.32 -8.17 -4.63
C CYS A 95 -3.28 -7.04 -5.00
N ARG A 96 -3.99 -7.16 -6.11
CA ARG A 96 -4.98 -6.17 -6.52
C ARG A 96 -6.08 -6.02 -5.48
N TRP A 97 -6.63 -7.13 -5.00
CA TRP A 97 -7.69 -7.10 -4.00
C TRP A 97 -7.24 -6.44 -2.70
N LEU A 98 -6.01 -6.75 -2.24
CA LEU A 98 -5.46 -6.14 -1.03
C LEU A 98 -5.30 -4.63 -1.18
N VAL A 99 -4.81 -4.17 -2.32
CA VAL A 99 -4.67 -2.74 -2.60
C VAL A 99 -6.04 -2.06 -2.59
N ASP A 100 -7.01 -2.64 -3.29
CA ASP A 100 -8.36 -2.06 -3.38
C ASP A 100 -9.05 -2.02 -2.02
N GLU A 101 -8.96 -3.11 -1.24
CA GLU A 101 -9.58 -3.16 0.09
C GLU A 101 -8.91 -2.20 1.08
N ALA A 102 -7.59 -2.07 1.02
CA ALA A 102 -6.89 -1.10 1.85
C ALA A 102 -7.35 0.33 1.54
N LYS A 103 -7.51 0.65 0.27
CA LYS A 103 -7.99 1.99 -0.13
C LYS A 103 -9.41 2.26 0.33
N LEU A 104 -10.25 1.23 0.46
CA LEU A 104 -11.62 1.37 0.95
C LEU A 104 -11.70 1.46 2.48
N GLN A 105 -10.83 0.76 3.19
CA GLN A 105 -11.02 0.51 4.63
C GLN A 105 -10.01 1.19 5.54
N LEU A 106 -8.81 1.56 5.05
CA LEU A 106 -7.80 2.13 5.93
C LEU A 106 -8.18 3.51 6.43
N PRO A 107 -8.20 3.72 7.75
CA PRO A 107 -8.45 5.04 8.33
C PRO A 107 -7.17 5.87 8.30
N VAL A 108 -6.84 6.38 7.13
CA VAL A 108 -5.62 7.15 6.85
C VAL A 108 -6.01 8.49 6.24
N TRP A 109 -5.35 9.54 6.68
CA TRP A 109 -5.50 10.90 6.13
C TRP A 109 -4.17 11.39 5.61
N LYS A 110 -4.22 12.17 4.53
CA LYS A 110 -3.03 12.83 3.99
C LYS A 110 -3.22 14.34 3.98
N ARG A 111 -2.15 15.05 4.32
CA ARG A 111 -2.06 16.49 4.12
C ARG A 111 -1.14 16.74 2.94
N GLN A 112 -1.68 17.35 1.91
CA GLN A 112 -0.92 17.72 0.72
C GLN A 112 -0.41 19.15 0.88
N GLN A 113 0.89 19.34 0.66
CA GLN A 113 1.49 20.66 0.55
C GLN A 113 1.63 20.98 -0.93
N PHE A 114 0.95 22.03 -1.39
CA PHE A 114 0.99 22.41 -2.79
C PHE A 114 2.09 23.44 -3.08
N THR A 115 2.48 23.51 -4.34
CA THR A 115 3.53 24.44 -4.78
C THR A 115 3.13 25.90 -4.65
N ASP A 116 1.83 26.20 -4.53
CA ASP A 116 1.32 27.56 -4.32
C ASP A 116 1.33 28.01 -2.85
N GLY A 117 1.85 27.17 -1.95
CA GLY A 117 1.94 27.46 -0.52
C GLY A 117 0.71 27.06 0.30
N THR A 118 -0.34 26.56 -0.34
CA THR A 118 -1.53 26.08 0.36
C THR A 118 -1.38 24.61 0.76
N SER A 119 -2.25 24.16 1.67
CA SER A 119 -2.29 22.75 2.08
C SER A 119 -3.74 22.28 2.23
N GLU A 120 -3.94 20.98 2.18
CA GLU A 120 -5.25 20.35 2.25
C GLU A 120 -5.17 18.99 2.93
N TRP A 121 -6.08 18.72 3.86
CA TRP A 121 -6.26 17.39 4.46
C TRP A 121 -7.31 16.60 3.70
N VAL A 122 -7.01 15.35 3.37
CA VAL A 122 -7.91 14.46 2.64
C VAL A 122 -7.94 13.11 3.34
N ASN A 123 -9.14 12.56 3.53
CA ASN A 123 -9.31 11.18 4.00
C ASN A 123 -9.10 10.26 2.79
N CYS A 124 -7.91 9.70 2.69
CA CYS A 124 -7.52 8.89 1.53
C CYS A 124 -6.28 8.06 1.85
N PRO A 125 -6.37 6.75 1.78
CA PRO A 125 -5.17 5.93 1.79
C PRO A 125 -4.35 6.10 0.52
#